data_0c2f3ac0b9e26dc1a686929869ad520e
#
_entry.id   0c2f3ac0b9e26dc1a686929869ad520e
#
_cell.length_a   1.000
_cell.length_b   1.000
_cell.length_c   1.000
_cell.angle_alpha   90.00
_cell.angle_beta   90.00
_cell.angle_gamma   90.00
#
_symmetry.space_group_name_H-M   'P 1'
#
loop_
_entity.id
_entity.type
_entity.pdbx_description
1 polymer ?
#
loop_
_entity_poly.entity_id
_entity_poly.type
_entity_poly.pdbx_seq_one_letter_code
_entity_poly.pdbx_strand_id
1 'polypeptide(L)'
;MKPISTPRRTASLSSQLVDSLRSHIETGGWPVGTRIPPEQALIEELGVGRSTLREALGALVHLGLLEARIGDGTYVRASSELQSVMVRRASSVQRDNVLELRTVLEEYASGAAALRRSADQLHQLRELLADADAACAGEDMSKASSVDALFHRAVVRASGNDLLVEVYDHLGTALTSALGGLPWDAAGAEEHADLHRRLVNAIEAQDESGARDAAAAIVQLTRDHEAEAARVTEGQ
;
A
#
# COMPACT_ATOMS: atom_id res chain seq x y z
N MET A 1 24.14 -27.27 29.66
CA MET A 1 23.61 -25.90 29.70
C MET A 1 22.26 -25.93 30.40
N LYS A 2 22.09 -25.27 31.54
CA LYS A 2 20.80 -25.19 32.22
C LYS A 2 19.83 -24.33 31.36
N PRO A 3 18.57 -24.76 31.20
CA PRO A 3 17.59 -23.90 30.49
C PRO A 3 17.33 -22.61 31.27
N ILE A 4 17.29 -21.50 30.58
CA ILE A 4 16.89 -20.21 31.15
C ILE A 4 15.38 -20.26 31.35
N SER A 5 14.92 -20.29 32.62
CA SER A 5 13.50 -20.17 32.92
C SER A 5 13.06 -18.72 32.76
N THR A 6 12.20 -18.45 31.82
CA THR A 6 11.61 -17.12 31.61
C THR A 6 10.55 -16.85 32.68
N PRO A 7 10.65 -15.75 33.46
CA PRO A 7 9.59 -15.40 34.39
C PRO A 7 8.31 -15.05 33.63
N ARG A 8 7.17 -15.66 33.97
CA ARG A 8 5.84 -15.23 33.54
C ARG A 8 5.53 -13.91 34.22
N ARG A 9 5.78 -12.80 33.54
CA ARG A 9 5.30 -11.46 33.94
C ARG A 9 3.97 -11.17 33.23
N THR A 10 2.97 -10.69 33.97
CA THR A 10 1.91 -9.85 33.42
C THR A 10 2.58 -8.73 32.62
N ALA A 11 2.08 -8.44 31.42
CA ALA A 11 2.65 -7.39 30.56
C ALA A 11 2.80 -6.08 31.33
N SER A 12 3.96 -5.41 31.22
CA SER A 12 4.18 -4.12 31.86
C SER A 12 3.18 -3.09 31.36
N LEU A 13 2.91 -2.04 32.14
CA LEU A 13 2.03 -0.94 31.68
C LEU A 13 2.54 -0.32 30.37
N SER A 14 3.85 -0.22 30.22
CA SER A 14 4.50 0.23 28.98
C SER A 14 4.18 -0.71 27.79
N SER A 15 4.25 -2.03 27.98
CA SER A 15 3.89 -2.99 26.93
C SER A 15 2.42 -2.91 26.52
N GLN A 16 1.52 -2.79 27.50
CA GLN A 16 0.08 -2.61 27.23
C GLN A 16 -0.19 -1.30 26.47
N LEU A 17 0.56 -0.24 26.82
CA LEU A 17 0.46 1.06 26.13
C LEU A 17 0.97 0.96 24.67
N VAL A 18 2.08 0.25 24.44
CA VAL A 18 2.57 -0.03 23.06
C VAL A 18 1.49 -0.73 22.24
N ASP A 19 0.88 -1.78 22.77
CA ASP A 19 -0.18 -2.53 22.05
C ASP A 19 -1.40 -1.66 21.78
N SER A 20 -1.82 -0.82 22.72
CA SER A 20 -2.94 0.10 22.57
C SER A 20 -2.68 1.17 21.51
N LEU A 21 -1.51 1.82 21.56
CA LEU A 21 -1.13 2.86 20.59
C LEU A 21 -0.91 2.26 19.19
N ARG A 22 -0.32 1.06 19.11
CA ARG A 22 -0.18 0.33 17.86
C ARG A 22 -1.55 0.06 17.24
N SER A 23 -2.49 -0.51 17.98
CA SER A 23 -3.84 -0.76 17.50
C SER A 23 -4.56 0.53 17.06
N HIS A 24 -4.33 1.64 17.76
CA HIS A 24 -4.88 2.93 17.37
C HIS A 24 -4.33 3.43 16.02
N ILE A 25 -3.04 3.21 15.76
CA ILE A 25 -2.42 3.51 14.45
C ILE A 25 -2.96 2.57 13.37
N GLU A 26 -3.00 1.26 13.62
CA GLU A 26 -3.48 0.23 12.68
C GLU A 26 -4.94 0.47 12.25
N THR A 27 -5.78 0.92 13.17
CA THR A 27 -7.20 1.24 12.89
C THR A 27 -7.40 2.63 12.28
N GLY A 28 -6.34 3.38 12.01
CA GLY A 28 -6.39 4.69 11.37
C GLY A 28 -6.75 5.85 12.29
N GLY A 29 -6.76 5.65 13.62
CA GLY A 29 -6.99 6.73 14.60
C GLY A 29 -5.95 7.85 14.46
N TRP A 30 -4.72 7.49 14.14
CA TRP A 30 -3.68 8.42 13.67
C TRP A 30 -3.27 8.01 12.26
N PRO A 31 -3.70 8.73 11.20
CA PRO A 31 -3.34 8.41 9.82
C PRO A 31 -1.84 8.54 9.54
N VAL A 32 -1.33 7.74 8.60
CA VAL A 32 0.06 7.83 8.13
C VAL A 32 0.36 9.23 7.59
N GLY A 33 1.52 9.77 7.94
CA GLY A 33 1.94 11.13 7.59
C GLY A 33 1.47 12.21 8.55
N THR A 34 0.56 11.91 9.49
CA THR A 34 0.06 12.90 10.45
C THR A 34 0.94 12.98 11.70
N ARG A 35 0.94 14.16 12.32
CA ARG A 35 1.60 14.39 13.61
C ARG A 35 0.69 13.85 14.71
N ILE A 36 1.26 13.07 15.65
CA ILE A 36 0.55 12.64 16.86
C ILE A 36 0.41 13.78 17.87
N PRO A 37 -0.55 13.70 18.81
CA PRO A 37 -0.67 14.68 19.88
C PRO A 37 0.63 14.84 20.69
N PRO A 38 0.91 16.04 21.22
CA PRO A 38 2.09 16.25 22.07
C PRO A 38 2.11 15.33 23.29
N GLU A 39 3.33 14.96 23.78
CA GLU A 39 3.50 14.08 24.95
C GLU A 39 2.63 14.51 26.15
N GLN A 40 2.52 15.81 26.40
CA GLN A 40 1.75 16.32 27.54
C GLN A 40 0.25 16.00 27.40
N ALA A 41 -0.31 16.17 26.22
CA ALA A 41 -1.72 15.82 25.95
C ALA A 41 -1.96 14.32 26.10
N LEU A 42 -1.05 13.49 25.57
CA LEU A 42 -1.15 12.03 25.71
C LEU A 42 -1.03 11.56 27.17
N ILE A 43 -0.20 12.19 27.98
CA ILE A 43 -0.09 11.91 29.44
C ILE A 43 -1.43 12.17 30.12
N GLU A 44 -2.07 13.30 29.82
CA GLU A 44 -3.34 13.70 30.42
C GLU A 44 -4.47 12.78 29.94
N GLU A 45 -4.53 12.48 28.66
CA GLU A 45 -5.58 11.62 28.06
C GLU A 45 -5.48 10.17 28.54
N LEU A 46 -4.26 9.61 28.57
CA LEU A 46 -4.04 8.20 28.87
C LEU A 46 -3.83 7.91 30.37
N GLY A 47 -3.64 8.96 31.19
CA GLY A 47 -3.41 8.80 32.63
C GLY A 47 -2.14 8.06 32.99
N VAL A 48 -1.08 8.14 32.16
CA VAL A 48 0.18 7.42 32.37
C VAL A 48 1.33 8.35 32.75
N GLY A 49 2.36 7.79 33.38
CA GLY A 49 3.57 8.56 33.70
C GLY A 49 4.40 8.89 32.44
N ARG A 50 5.11 10.03 32.48
CA ARG A 50 5.96 10.50 31.37
C ARG A 50 7.00 9.47 30.93
N SER A 51 7.62 8.74 31.87
CA SER A 51 8.59 7.67 31.53
C SER A 51 7.96 6.52 30.77
N THR A 52 6.74 6.08 31.20
CA THR A 52 6.00 5.01 30.56
C THR A 52 5.59 5.40 29.13
N LEU A 53 5.09 6.63 28.93
CA LEU A 53 4.74 7.13 27.61
C LEU A 53 5.96 7.20 26.68
N ARG A 54 7.07 7.75 27.15
CA ARG A 54 8.31 7.85 26.36
C ARG A 54 8.88 6.49 25.99
N GLU A 55 8.84 5.51 26.90
CA GLU A 55 9.23 4.14 26.62
C GLU A 55 8.34 3.52 25.53
N ALA A 56 7.02 3.71 25.61
CA ALA A 56 6.09 3.22 24.60
C ALA A 56 6.28 3.89 23.23
N LEU A 57 6.38 5.23 23.19
CA LEU A 57 6.65 5.95 21.94
C LEU A 57 8.01 5.56 21.35
N GLY A 58 9.05 5.39 22.19
CA GLY A 58 10.36 4.92 21.74
C GLY A 58 10.31 3.53 21.14
N ALA A 59 9.52 2.61 21.69
CA ALA A 59 9.29 1.30 21.12
C ALA A 59 8.61 1.38 19.74
N LEU A 60 7.57 2.22 19.58
CA LEU A 60 6.89 2.43 18.30
C LEU A 60 7.81 3.08 17.25
N VAL A 61 8.71 3.96 17.65
CA VAL A 61 9.76 4.52 16.79
C VAL A 61 10.72 3.41 16.35
N HIS A 62 11.13 2.53 17.27
CA HIS A 62 12.01 1.39 16.95
C HIS A 62 11.35 0.40 15.98
N LEU A 63 10.05 0.15 16.14
CA LEU A 63 9.26 -0.66 15.21
C LEU A 63 9.04 0.03 13.85
N GLY A 64 9.37 1.32 13.74
CA GLY A 64 9.21 2.12 12.53
C GLY A 64 7.78 2.57 12.24
N LEU A 65 6.88 2.46 13.22
CA LEU A 65 5.52 2.99 13.14
C LEU A 65 5.49 4.50 13.31
N LEU A 66 6.38 5.02 14.15
CA LEU A 66 6.54 6.46 14.42
C LEU A 66 7.92 6.96 13.98
N GLU A 67 7.99 8.26 13.70
CA GLU A 67 9.22 9.00 13.41
C GLU A 67 9.27 10.26 14.29
N ALA A 68 10.29 10.37 15.14
CA ALA A 68 10.51 11.59 15.94
C ALA A 68 11.35 12.59 15.12
N ARG A 69 10.81 13.79 14.89
CA ARG A 69 11.50 14.90 14.23
C ARG A 69 11.93 15.93 15.26
N ILE A 70 13.22 16.17 15.35
CA ILE A 70 13.80 17.07 16.36
C ILE A 70 13.21 18.48 16.20
N GLY A 71 12.65 19.00 17.30
CA GLY A 71 12.06 20.35 17.33
C GLY A 71 10.68 20.48 16.68
N ASP A 72 10.17 19.44 16.03
CA ASP A 72 8.89 19.49 15.30
C ASP A 72 7.83 18.59 15.94
N GLY A 73 8.16 17.35 16.28
CA GLY A 73 7.23 16.42 16.93
C GLY A 73 7.41 14.98 16.47
N THR A 74 6.41 14.16 16.74
CA THR A 74 6.40 12.75 16.34
C THR A 74 5.29 12.53 15.32
N TYR A 75 5.61 11.79 14.25
CA TYR A 75 4.73 11.55 13.11
C TYR A 75 4.49 10.06 12.90
N VAL A 76 3.31 9.69 12.42
CA VAL A 76 3.02 8.32 11.99
C VAL A 76 3.71 8.07 10.65
N ARG A 77 4.57 7.05 10.60
CA ARG A 77 5.34 6.68 9.41
C ARG A 77 4.75 5.47 8.68
N ALA A 78 4.20 4.54 9.43
CA ALA A 78 3.60 3.32 8.89
C ALA A 78 2.40 2.91 9.75
N SER A 79 1.39 2.28 9.12
CA SER A 79 0.21 1.77 9.81
C SER A 79 0.44 0.41 10.46
N SER A 80 1.48 -0.33 10.05
CA SER A 80 1.87 -1.63 10.63
C SER A 80 3.37 -1.86 10.56
N GLU A 81 3.86 -2.82 11.36
CA GLU A 81 5.27 -3.24 11.31
C GLU A 81 5.62 -3.81 9.94
N LEU A 82 4.72 -4.59 9.33
CA LEU A 82 4.90 -5.12 7.99
C LEU A 82 5.08 -4.00 6.97
N GLN A 83 4.23 -2.97 7.00
CA GLN A 83 4.37 -1.81 6.13
C GLN A 83 5.73 -1.12 6.33
N SER A 84 6.14 -0.90 7.58
CA SER A 84 7.44 -0.28 7.88
C SER A 84 8.62 -1.06 7.28
N VAL A 85 8.59 -2.40 7.37
CA VAL A 85 9.62 -3.26 6.77
C VAL A 85 9.55 -3.21 5.25
N MET A 86 8.36 -3.33 4.67
CA MET A 86 8.16 -3.35 3.20
C MET A 86 8.62 -2.04 2.55
N VAL A 87 8.22 -0.89 3.10
CA VAL A 87 8.64 0.43 2.59
C VAL A 87 10.17 0.59 2.62
N ARG A 88 10.83 0.19 3.73
CA ARG A 88 12.29 0.24 3.81
C ARG A 88 12.97 -0.69 2.79
N ARG A 89 12.42 -1.89 2.59
CA ARG A 89 12.99 -2.85 1.64
C ARG A 89 12.76 -2.39 0.21
N ALA A 90 11.58 -1.94 -0.15
CA ALA A 90 11.26 -1.47 -1.49
C ALA A 90 12.15 -0.28 -1.91
N SER A 91 12.46 0.64 -0.99
CA SER A 91 13.39 1.75 -1.27
C SER A 91 14.86 1.33 -1.41
N SER A 92 15.21 0.10 -1.04
CA SER A 92 16.59 -0.44 -1.08
C SER A 92 16.82 -1.48 -2.17
N VAL A 93 15.77 -1.90 -2.89
CA VAL A 93 15.88 -2.86 -4.00
C VAL A 93 15.68 -2.15 -5.34
N GLN A 94 16.12 -2.80 -6.41
CA GLN A 94 15.89 -2.31 -7.76
C GLN A 94 14.37 -2.28 -8.05
N ARG A 95 13.95 -1.25 -8.75
CA ARG A 95 12.54 -0.99 -9.11
C ARG A 95 11.92 -2.18 -9.86
N ASP A 96 12.67 -2.78 -10.76
CA ASP A 96 12.26 -3.98 -11.51
C ASP A 96 11.82 -5.13 -10.60
N ASN A 97 12.52 -5.36 -9.48
CA ASN A 97 12.13 -6.40 -8.52
C ASN A 97 10.78 -6.12 -7.86
N VAL A 98 10.45 -4.83 -7.66
CA VAL A 98 9.15 -4.43 -7.09
C VAL A 98 8.04 -4.65 -8.12
N LEU A 99 8.29 -4.32 -9.39
CA LEU A 99 7.36 -4.56 -10.48
C LEU A 99 7.15 -6.06 -10.76
N GLU A 100 8.22 -6.86 -10.69
CA GLU A 100 8.13 -8.31 -10.80
C GLU A 100 7.25 -8.90 -9.69
N LEU A 101 7.44 -8.48 -8.44
CA LEU A 101 6.57 -8.90 -7.34
C LEU A 101 5.12 -8.44 -7.55
N ARG A 102 4.91 -7.22 -8.04
CA ARG A 102 3.59 -6.71 -8.40
C ARG A 102 2.91 -7.60 -9.43
N THR A 103 3.62 -7.98 -10.50
CA THR A 103 3.11 -8.89 -11.53
C THR A 103 2.58 -10.18 -10.90
N VAL A 104 3.38 -10.85 -10.09
CA VAL A 104 2.99 -12.12 -9.45
C VAL A 104 1.74 -11.98 -8.57
N LEU A 105 1.66 -10.88 -7.79
CA LEU A 105 0.52 -10.63 -6.91
C LEU A 105 -0.75 -10.29 -7.68
N GLU A 106 -0.65 -9.43 -8.72
CA GLU A 106 -1.80 -8.97 -9.48
C GLU A 106 -2.33 -10.03 -10.46
N GLU A 107 -1.46 -10.82 -11.09
CA GLU A 107 -1.89 -11.96 -11.89
C GLU A 107 -2.72 -12.95 -11.07
N TYR A 108 -2.19 -13.36 -9.90
CA TYR A 108 -2.92 -14.26 -9.01
C TYR A 108 -4.24 -13.63 -8.54
N ALA A 109 -4.20 -12.38 -8.11
CA ALA A 109 -5.37 -11.66 -7.60
C ALA A 109 -6.47 -11.55 -8.65
N SER A 110 -6.11 -11.21 -9.89
CA SER A 110 -7.03 -11.04 -11.00
C SER A 110 -7.73 -12.34 -11.40
N GLY A 111 -6.97 -13.43 -11.50
CA GLY A 111 -7.56 -14.75 -11.75
C GLY A 111 -8.49 -15.20 -10.62
N ALA A 112 -8.09 -14.97 -9.36
CA ALA A 112 -8.93 -15.27 -8.20
C ALA A 112 -10.18 -14.37 -8.14
N ALA A 113 -10.06 -13.09 -8.50
CA ALA A 113 -11.18 -12.15 -8.58
C ALA A 113 -12.20 -12.59 -9.63
N ALA A 114 -11.78 -13.06 -10.78
CA ALA A 114 -12.67 -13.61 -11.79
C ALA A 114 -13.57 -14.73 -11.23
N LEU A 115 -13.03 -15.58 -10.36
CA LEU A 115 -13.75 -16.71 -9.78
C LEU A 115 -14.57 -16.37 -8.52
N ARG A 116 -14.20 -15.33 -7.77
CA ARG A 116 -14.68 -15.11 -6.40
C ARG A 116 -15.40 -13.78 -6.18
N ARG A 117 -15.23 -12.79 -7.05
CA ARG A 117 -15.79 -11.45 -6.88
C ARG A 117 -17.30 -11.51 -6.62
N SER A 118 -17.79 -10.63 -5.74
CA SER A 118 -19.23 -10.36 -5.59
C SER A 118 -19.74 -9.44 -6.70
N ALA A 119 -21.08 -9.31 -6.79
CA ALA A 119 -21.69 -8.35 -7.71
C ALA A 119 -21.32 -6.89 -7.36
N ASP A 120 -21.26 -6.57 -6.06
CA ASP A 120 -20.88 -5.24 -5.59
C ASP A 120 -19.43 -4.90 -5.89
N GLN A 121 -18.52 -5.87 -5.76
CA GLN A 121 -17.11 -5.70 -6.14
C GLN A 121 -16.95 -5.48 -7.64
N LEU A 122 -17.69 -6.20 -8.49
CA LEU A 122 -17.69 -5.95 -9.92
C LEU A 122 -18.23 -4.55 -10.26
N HIS A 123 -19.29 -4.13 -9.59
CA HIS A 123 -19.83 -2.78 -9.75
C HIS A 123 -18.78 -1.72 -9.39
N GLN A 124 -18.10 -1.87 -8.26
CA GLN A 124 -17.02 -0.98 -7.83
C GLN A 124 -15.88 -0.91 -8.84
N LEU A 125 -15.46 -2.05 -9.43
CA LEU A 125 -14.43 -2.07 -10.48
C LEU A 125 -14.83 -1.27 -11.70
N ARG A 126 -16.10 -1.34 -12.12
CA ARG A 126 -16.63 -0.55 -13.25
C ARG A 126 -16.68 0.94 -12.95
N GLU A 127 -17.05 1.32 -11.73
CA GLU A 127 -17.04 2.72 -11.30
C GLU A 127 -15.62 3.29 -11.33
N LEU A 128 -14.65 2.57 -10.77
CA LEU A 128 -13.24 2.98 -10.76
C LEU A 128 -12.66 3.09 -12.19
N LEU A 129 -13.05 2.19 -13.10
CA LEU A 129 -12.67 2.26 -14.51
C LEU A 129 -13.22 3.52 -15.18
N ALA A 130 -14.50 3.84 -14.95
CA ALA A 130 -15.12 5.06 -15.48
C ALA A 130 -14.47 6.34 -14.90
N ASP A 131 -14.12 6.33 -13.62
CA ASP A 131 -13.43 7.45 -12.97
C ASP A 131 -12.00 7.63 -13.53
N ALA A 132 -11.29 6.55 -13.86
CA ALA A 132 -9.98 6.58 -14.49
C ALA A 132 -10.08 7.19 -15.91
N ASP A 133 -11.03 6.73 -16.73
CA ASP A 133 -11.28 7.26 -18.06
C ASP A 133 -11.62 8.76 -18.01
N ALA A 134 -12.44 9.18 -17.04
CA ALA A 134 -12.80 10.60 -16.84
C ALA A 134 -11.60 11.45 -16.37
N ALA A 135 -10.74 10.91 -15.51
CA ALA A 135 -9.54 11.62 -15.06
C ALA A 135 -8.52 11.81 -16.20
N CYS A 136 -8.33 10.79 -17.02
CA CYS A 136 -7.48 10.88 -18.21
C CYS A 136 -8.01 11.92 -19.22
N ALA A 137 -9.31 11.93 -19.49
CA ALA A 137 -9.95 12.90 -20.39
C ALA A 137 -9.87 14.34 -19.88
N GLY A 138 -9.81 14.54 -18.55
CA GLY A 138 -9.67 15.82 -17.89
C GLY A 138 -8.23 16.34 -17.75
N GLU A 139 -7.24 15.60 -18.25
CA GLU A 139 -5.79 15.88 -18.11
C GLU A 139 -5.30 16.02 -16.66
N ASP A 140 -6.05 15.47 -15.68
CA ASP A 140 -5.65 15.46 -14.27
C ASP A 140 -4.85 14.18 -13.94
N MET A 141 -3.56 14.22 -14.25
CA MET A 141 -2.64 13.09 -14.07
C MET A 141 -2.51 12.64 -12.61
N SER A 142 -2.64 13.57 -11.65
CA SER A 142 -2.60 13.22 -10.22
C SER A 142 -3.82 12.39 -9.81
N LYS A 143 -4.99 12.79 -10.29
CA LYS A 143 -6.23 12.06 -10.08
C LYS A 143 -6.21 10.72 -10.80
N ALA A 144 -5.76 10.68 -12.05
CA ALA A 144 -5.62 9.44 -12.82
C ALA A 144 -4.76 8.39 -12.09
N SER A 145 -3.57 8.78 -11.62
CA SER A 145 -2.68 7.89 -10.85
C SER A 145 -3.30 7.42 -9.53
N SER A 146 -4.07 8.28 -8.86
CA SER A 146 -4.74 7.92 -7.62
C SER A 146 -5.87 6.91 -7.83
N VAL A 147 -6.65 7.10 -8.90
CA VAL A 147 -7.76 6.20 -9.28
C VAL A 147 -7.20 4.85 -9.75
N ASP A 148 -6.12 4.85 -10.52
CA ASP A 148 -5.39 3.65 -10.95
C ASP A 148 -4.97 2.79 -9.75
N ALA A 149 -4.34 3.40 -8.76
CA ALA A 149 -3.97 2.69 -7.53
C ALA A 149 -5.17 2.10 -6.78
N LEU A 150 -6.30 2.83 -6.75
CA LEU A 150 -7.55 2.34 -6.15
C LEU A 150 -8.15 1.17 -6.94
N PHE A 151 -8.06 1.21 -8.27
CA PHE A 151 -8.53 0.14 -9.16
C PHE A 151 -7.78 -1.17 -8.89
N HIS A 152 -6.45 -1.15 -8.94
CA HIS A 152 -5.63 -2.33 -8.68
C HIS A 152 -5.89 -2.91 -7.29
N ARG A 153 -5.99 -2.04 -6.27
CA ARG A 153 -6.36 -2.45 -4.92
C ARG A 153 -7.75 -3.12 -4.85
N ALA A 154 -8.72 -2.62 -5.61
CA ALA A 154 -10.06 -3.21 -5.65
C ALA A 154 -10.04 -4.59 -6.32
N VAL A 155 -9.24 -4.80 -7.37
CA VAL A 155 -9.01 -6.12 -7.98
C VAL A 155 -8.43 -7.10 -6.96
N VAL A 156 -7.39 -6.68 -6.22
CA VAL A 156 -6.78 -7.53 -5.19
C VAL A 156 -7.78 -7.87 -4.08
N ARG A 157 -8.62 -6.94 -3.65
CA ARG A 157 -9.70 -7.21 -2.67
C ARG A 157 -10.73 -8.20 -3.19
N ALA A 158 -11.07 -8.12 -4.49
CA ALA A 158 -12.00 -9.04 -5.12
C ALA A 158 -11.47 -10.49 -5.21
N SER A 159 -10.16 -10.71 -5.00
CA SER A 159 -9.58 -12.05 -4.88
C SER A 159 -10.08 -12.84 -3.67
N GLY A 160 -10.61 -12.17 -2.64
CA GLY A 160 -11.08 -12.79 -1.39
C GLY A 160 -9.97 -13.38 -0.52
N ASN A 161 -8.73 -12.92 -0.67
CA ASN A 161 -7.58 -13.32 0.15
C ASN A 161 -7.10 -12.14 1.00
N ASP A 162 -7.53 -12.07 2.26
CA ASP A 162 -7.25 -10.95 3.15
C ASP A 162 -5.75 -10.75 3.40
N LEU A 163 -4.96 -11.82 3.47
CA LEU A 163 -3.50 -11.71 3.63
C LEU A 163 -2.84 -11.13 2.38
N LEU A 164 -3.33 -11.49 1.19
CA LEU A 164 -2.85 -10.89 -0.05
C LEU A 164 -3.17 -9.38 -0.11
N VAL A 165 -4.36 -9.00 0.34
CA VAL A 165 -4.77 -7.58 0.45
C VAL A 165 -3.82 -6.83 1.37
N GLU A 166 -3.53 -7.39 2.55
CA GLU A 166 -2.61 -6.78 3.51
C GLU A 166 -1.21 -6.58 2.93
N VAL A 167 -0.63 -7.63 2.32
CA VAL A 167 0.68 -7.57 1.67
C VAL A 167 0.68 -6.54 0.54
N TYR A 168 -0.34 -6.53 -0.30
CA TYR A 168 -0.47 -5.60 -1.42
C TYR A 168 -0.62 -4.15 -0.95
N ASP A 169 -1.43 -3.88 0.07
CA ASP A 169 -1.61 -2.55 0.64
C ASP A 169 -0.28 -1.96 1.16
N HIS A 170 0.56 -2.80 1.76
CA HIS A 170 1.88 -2.38 2.23
C HIS A 170 2.88 -2.19 1.08
N LEU A 171 2.79 -3.01 0.04
CA LEU A 171 3.60 -2.87 -1.16
C LEU A 171 3.15 -1.65 -1.99
N GLY A 172 1.84 -1.41 -2.10
CA GLY A 172 1.26 -0.30 -2.86
C GLY A 172 1.75 1.07 -2.41
N THR A 173 1.92 1.30 -1.11
CA THR A 173 2.52 2.54 -0.57
C THR A 173 3.98 2.70 -1.03
N ALA A 174 4.73 1.60 -1.09
CA ALA A 174 6.10 1.60 -1.59
C ALA A 174 6.15 1.81 -3.11
N LEU A 175 5.20 1.23 -3.85
CA LEU A 175 5.05 1.39 -5.29
C LEU A 175 4.69 2.82 -5.66
N THR A 176 3.70 3.43 -5.01
CA THR A 176 3.28 4.81 -5.30
C THR A 176 4.41 5.81 -5.06
N SER A 177 5.24 5.59 -4.03
CA SER A 177 6.40 6.42 -3.76
C SER A 177 7.57 6.17 -4.72
N ALA A 178 7.70 4.97 -5.27
CA ALA A 178 8.76 4.59 -6.20
C ALA A 178 8.39 4.88 -7.67
N LEU A 179 7.12 4.75 -8.04
CA LEU A 179 6.64 4.88 -9.41
C LEU A 179 6.25 6.31 -9.78
N GLY A 180 6.23 7.25 -8.82
CA GLY A 180 5.95 8.70 -8.96
C GLY A 180 5.45 9.11 -10.34
N GLY A 181 4.17 8.93 -10.62
CA GLY A 181 3.40 9.36 -11.79
C GLY A 181 4.19 9.66 -13.07
N LEU A 182 4.69 8.63 -13.75
CA LEU A 182 5.28 8.84 -15.08
C LEU A 182 4.16 9.33 -16.02
N PRO A 183 4.34 10.47 -16.67
CA PRO A 183 3.35 10.96 -17.62
C PRO A 183 3.32 9.99 -18.82
N TRP A 184 2.16 9.36 -19.02
CA TRP A 184 1.90 8.60 -20.25
C TRP A 184 1.78 9.56 -21.43
N ASP A 185 2.31 9.18 -22.59
CA ASP A 185 1.88 9.82 -23.83
C ASP A 185 0.43 9.36 -24.18
N ALA A 186 -0.19 10.02 -25.15
CA ALA A 186 -1.58 9.74 -25.48
C ALA A 186 -1.82 8.28 -25.93
N ALA A 187 -0.87 7.67 -26.64
CA ALA A 187 -0.98 6.30 -27.12
C ALA A 187 -0.84 5.29 -25.96
N GLY A 188 0.12 5.49 -25.08
CA GLY A 188 0.32 4.65 -23.90
C GLY A 188 -0.85 4.75 -22.92
N ALA A 189 -1.44 5.94 -22.77
CA ALA A 189 -2.63 6.13 -21.93
C ALA A 189 -3.86 5.37 -22.48
N GLU A 190 -4.04 5.38 -23.81
CA GLU A 190 -5.14 4.63 -24.45
C GLU A 190 -4.93 3.12 -24.33
N GLU A 191 -3.73 2.62 -24.57
CA GLU A 191 -3.39 1.20 -24.41
C GLU A 191 -3.58 0.74 -22.96
N HIS A 192 -3.13 1.54 -22.00
CA HIS A 192 -3.32 1.27 -20.57
C HIS A 192 -4.80 1.18 -20.18
N ALA A 193 -5.63 2.12 -20.67
CA ALA A 193 -7.07 2.10 -20.44
C ALA A 193 -7.74 0.88 -21.10
N ASP A 194 -7.30 0.47 -22.29
CA ASP A 194 -7.81 -0.72 -22.96
C ASP A 194 -7.51 -2.00 -22.18
N LEU A 195 -6.30 -2.13 -21.66
CA LEU A 195 -5.93 -3.28 -20.82
C LEU A 195 -6.76 -3.36 -19.53
N HIS A 196 -7.07 -2.23 -18.90
CA HIS A 196 -7.98 -2.20 -17.74
C HIS A 196 -9.40 -2.63 -18.10
N ARG A 197 -9.93 -2.18 -19.23
CA ARG A 197 -11.24 -2.66 -19.76
C ARG A 197 -11.24 -4.16 -20.00
N ARG A 198 -10.16 -4.69 -20.60
CA ARG A 198 -10.01 -6.14 -20.84
C ARG A 198 -9.99 -6.92 -19.53
N LEU A 199 -9.29 -6.42 -18.51
CA LEU A 199 -9.26 -7.05 -17.18
C LEU A 199 -10.65 -7.09 -16.54
N VAL A 200 -11.39 -5.98 -16.52
CA VAL A 200 -12.75 -5.95 -15.97
C VAL A 200 -13.69 -6.88 -16.71
N ASN A 201 -13.61 -6.91 -18.05
CA ASN A 201 -14.42 -7.80 -18.88
C ASN A 201 -14.13 -9.28 -18.60
N ALA A 202 -12.86 -9.65 -18.42
CA ALA A 202 -12.47 -11.02 -18.07
C ALA A 202 -12.97 -11.40 -16.66
N ILE A 203 -12.85 -10.49 -15.68
CA ILE A 203 -13.40 -10.69 -14.33
C ILE A 203 -14.92 -10.84 -14.36
N GLU A 204 -15.62 -10.06 -15.17
CA GLU A 204 -17.07 -10.17 -15.36
C GLU A 204 -17.46 -11.50 -15.97
N ALA A 205 -16.76 -11.90 -17.03
CA ALA A 205 -16.98 -13.16 -17.74
C ALA A 205 -16.57 -14.41 -16.94
N GLN A 206 -15.97 -14.22 -15.75
CA GLN A 206 -15.37 -15.29 -14.94
C GLN A 206 -14.28 -16.08 -15.69
N ASP A 207 -13.58 -15.39 -16.59
CA ASP A 207 -12.43 -15.92 -17.32
C ASP A 207 -11.14 -15.72 -16.51
N GLU A 208 -10.75 -16.76 -15.76
CA GLU A 208 -9.56 -16.75 -14.92
C GLU A 208 -8.29 -16.47 -15.73
N SER A 209 -8.12 -17.13 -16.88
CA SER A 209 -6.89 -16.97 -17.68
C SER A 209 -6.83 -15.60 -18.33
N GLY A 210 -7.93 -15.12 -18.93
CA GLY A 210 -7.99 -13.79 -19.52
C GLY A 210 -7.75 -12.66 -18.50
N ALA A 211 -8.21 -12.85 -17.26
CA ALA A 211 -7.94 -11.89 -16.19
C ALA A 211 -6.46 -11.86 -15.79
N ARG A 212 -5.79 -13.02 -15.69
CA ARG A 212 -4.34 -13.12 -15.44
C ARG A 212 -3.53 -12.45 -16.55
N ASP A 213 -3.84 -12.79 -17.79
CA ASP A 213 -3.13 -12.28 -18.97
C ASP A 213 -3.27 -10.75 -19.09
N ALA A 214 -4.46 -10.22 -18.84
CA ALA A 214 -4.70 -8.78 -18.85
C ALA A 214 -3.91 -8.06 -17.72
N ALA A 215 -3.89 -8.61 -16.51
CA ALA A 215 -3.12 -8.06 -15.40
C ALA A 215 -1.61 -8.06 -15.68
N ALA A 216 -1.06 -9.15 -16.20
CA ALA A 216 0.33 -9.25 -16.60
C ALA A 216 0.68 -8.19 -17.67
N ALA A 217 -0.19 -8.00 -18.67
CA ALA A 217 0.01 -7.02 -19.74
C ALA A 217 0.03 -5.58 -19.20
N ILE A 218 -0.81 -5.22 -18.22
CA ILE A 218 -0.80 -3.89 -17.58
C ILE A 218 0.55 -3.61 -16.92
N VAL A 219 1.06 -4.56 -16.13
CA VAL A 219 2.34 -4.37 -15.46
C VAL A 219 3.50 -4.35 -16.45
N GLN A 220 3.44 -5.16 -17.51
CA GLN A 220 4.46 -5.16 -18.55
C GLN A 220 4.48 -3.82 -19.31
N LEU A 221 3.33 -3.27 -19.67
CA LEU A 221 3.23 -1.95 -20.31
C LEU A 221 3.85 -0.86 -19.41
N THR A 222 3.61 -0.92 -18.10
CA THR A 222 4.22 0.00 -17.13
C THR A 222 5.74 -0.12 -17.14
N ARG A 223 6.30 -1.33 -17.16
CA ARG A 223 7.75 -1.58 -17.22
C ARG A 223 8.38 -1.03 -18.50
N ASP A 224 7.73 -1.27 -19.63
CA ASP A 224 8.25 -0.83 -20.94
C ASP A 224 8.28 0.70 -21.04
N HIS A 225 7.23 1.34 -20.55
CA HIS A 225 7.13 2.80 -20.49
C HIS A 225 8.20 3.42 -19.59
N GLU A 226 8.46 2.83 -18.45
CA GLU A 226 9.51 3.28 -17.53
C GLU A 226 10.91 3.11 -18.13
N ALA A 227 11.17 1.99 -18.78
CA ALA A 227 12.45 1.73 -19.43
C ALA A 227 12.73 2.74 -20.55
N GLU A 228 11.71 3.16 -21.28
CA GLU A 228 11.84 4.19 -22.31
C GLU A 228 12.09 5.58 -21.72
N ALA A 229 11.34 5.94 -20.65
CA ALA A 229 11.56 7.21 -19.95
C ALA A 229 12.98 7.33 -19.37
N ALA A 230 13.54 6.24 -18.85
CA ALA A 230 14.91 6.21 -18.34
C ALA A 230 15.96 6.44 -19.45
N ARG A 231 15.78 5.82 -20.62
CA ARG A 231 16.67 6.01 -21.78
C ARG A 231 16.69 7.45 -22.28
N VAL A 232 15.52 8.09 -22.32
CA VAL A 232 15.41 9.50 -22.74
C VAL A 232 16.16 10.42 -21.78
N THR A 233 16.13 10.12 -20.48
CA THR A 233 16.81 10.94 -19.46
C THR A 233 18.34 10.75 -19.46
N GLU A 234 18.84 9.56 -19.78
CA GLU A 234 20.29 9.27 -19.85
C GLU A 234 20.94 9.76 -21.15
N GLY A 235 20.14 10.06 -22.17
CA GLY A 235 20.62 10.53 -23.49
C GLY A 235 20.74 12.06 -23.62
N GLN A 236 20.38 12.82 -22.56
CA GLN A 236 20.51 14.30 -22.50
C GLN A 236 21.69 14.71 -21.61
#